data_6970b52a228265c44085dc06d988f0cc
#
_entry.id   6970b52a228265c44085dc06d988f0cc
#
_cell.length_a   1.000
_cell.length_b   1.000
_cell.length_c   1.000
_cell.angle_alpha   90.00
_cell.angle_beta   90.00
_cell.angle_gamma   90.00
#
_symmetry.space_group_name_H-M   'P 1'
#
loop_
_entity.id
_entity.type
_entity.pdbx_description
1 polymer ?
#
loop_
_entity_poly.entity_id
_entity_poly.type
_entity_poly.pdbx_seq_one_letter_code
_entity_poly.pdbx_strand_id
1 'polypeptide(L)'
;MTIIRFLQRVALFSGMILLLILVVEGMLRQVPNIYAYKQSLVEQQGGRMKHIILGSSVVDWSRNPRIIADSTYNLAIAGQWYRYSLAFLEKNLDKLPCLDCIVFGACYHSFWCDDSPEQDIRSFVSHRVYMDIGHADGLLSYSELLTSGSLSLRKWSKYYLQRRPTMHCDSLGLDHGYHSSKRGGEWKTEIPEDALAQTMSLDASANEELFAANSERLNRLAELCEQQGLRLIFVIPPVHPLYWEHSKQAQWNRVDAALADLAMRWDCVEYRNYAHDARFVDDDFFDGNHLNSDVGGAKFSLIVKEDFGL
;
A
#
# COMPACT_ATOMS: atom_id res chain seq x y z
N MET A 1 3.92 -50.77 -25.71
CA MET A 1 3.66 -50.29 -24.32
C MET A 1 2.15 -50.23 -24.14
N THR A 2 1.58 -50.90 -23.14
CA THR A 2 0.14 -50.88 -22.95
C THR A 2 -0.28 -49.46 -22.52
N ILE A 3 -1.47 -49.00 -22.96
CA ILE A 3 -2.05 -47.68 -22.60
C ILE A 3 -2.03 -47.48 -21.08
N ILE A 4 -2.32 -48.52 -20.32
CA ILE A 4 -2.32 -48.49 -18.85
C ILE A 4 -0.94 -48.06 -18.30
N ARG A 5 0.13 -48.69 -18.77
CA ARG A 5 1.50 -48.33 -18.35
C ARG A 5 1.90 -46.90 -18.73
N PHE A 6 1.41 -46.44 -19.88
CA PHE A 6 1.60 -45.04 -20.28
C PHE A 6 0.89 -44.09 -19.34
N LEU A 7 -0.41 -44.33 -19.07
CA LEU A 7 -1.19 -43.50 -18.16
C LEU A 7 -0.62 -43.47 -16.71
N GLN A 8 -0.13 -44.64 -16.23
CA GLN A 8 0.53 -44.70 -14.92
C GLN A 8 1.81 -43.84 -14.87
N ARG A 9 2.63 -43.83 -15.95
CA ARG A 9 3.83 -42.98 -16.02
C ARG A 9 3.46 -41.48 -16.07
N VAL A 10 2.44 -41.14 -16.85
CA VAL A 10 1.95 -39.76 -16.93
C VAL A 10 1.43 -39.31 -15.56
N ALA A 11 0.62 -40.14 -14.88
CA ALA A 11 0.11 -39.82 -13.55
C ALA A 11 1.22 -39.64 -12.51
N LEU A 12 2.23 -40.54 -12.53
CA LEU A 12 3.38 -40.42 -11.65
C LEU A 12 4.19 -39.13 -11.91
N PHE A 13 4.46 -38.82 -13.19
CA PHE A 13 5.19 -37.61 -13.57
C PHE A 13 4.42 -36.34 -13.19
N SER A 14 3.13 -36.29 -13.47
CA SER A 14 2.25 -35.17 -13.08
C SER A 14 2.17 -35.01 -11.55
N GLY A 15 2.10 -36.13 -10.83
CA GLY A 15 2.13 -36.13 -9.36
C GLY A 15 3.43 -35.56 -8.78
N MET A 16 4.57 -35.90 -9.39
CA MET A 16 5.86 -35.33 -8.97
C MET A 16 5.94 -33.81 -9.23
N ILE A 17 5.44 -33.36 -10.39
CA ILE A 17 5.38 -31.91 -10.69
C ILE A 17 4.47 -31.20 -9.70
N LEU A 18 3.28 -31.73 -9.43
CA LEU A 18 2.36 -31.15 -8.47
C LEU A 18 2.98 -31.09 -7.07
N LEU A 19 3.65 -32.13 -6.63
CA LEU A 19 4.36 -32.15 -5.35
C LEU A 19 5.44 -31.05 -5.30
N LEU A 20 6.22 -30.90 -6.37
CA LEU A 20 7.25 -29.85 -6.46
C LEU A 20 6.61 -28.45 -6.36
N ILE A 21 5.52 -28.21 -7.08
CA ILE A 21 4.77 -26.94 -7.02
C ILE A 21 4.31 -26.67 -5.59
N LEU A 22 3.72 -27.65 -4.92
CA LEU A 22 3.24 -27.51 -3.53
C LEU A 22 4.39 -27.23 -2.54
N VAL A 23 5.53 -27.90 -2.71
CA VAL A 23 6.71 -27.64 -1.87
C VAL A 23 7.23 -26.22 -2.08
N VAL A 24 7.39 -25.78 -3.31
CA VAL A 24 7.87 -24.41 -3.62
C VAL A 24 6.86 -23.36 -3.14
N GLU A 25 5.57 -23.60 -3.33
CA GLU A 25 4.51 -22.71 -2.81
C GLU A 25 4.58 -22.61 -1.27
N GLY A 26 4.74 -23.76 -0.60
CA GLY A 26 4.89 -23.80 0.86
C GLY A 26 6.13 -23.03 1.34
N MET A 27 7.25 -23.12 0.62
CA MET A 27 8.45 -22.33 0.90
C MET A 27 8.23 -20.84 0.66
N LEU A 28 7.54 -20.45 -0.42
CA LEU A 28 7.23 -19.05 -0.73
C LEU A 28 6.38 -18.42 0.38
N ARG A 29 5.41 -19.14 0.90
CA ARG A 29 4.54 -18.65 2.00
C ARG A 29 5.29 -18.43 3.32
N GLN A 30 6.44 -19.05 3.51
CA GLN A 30 7.32 -18.82 4.66
C GLN A 30 8.26 -17.62 4.49
N VAL A 31 8.38 -17.07 3.29
CA VAL A 31 9.22 -15.88 3.07
C VAL A 31 8.56 -14.68 3.74
N PRO A 32 9.24 -14.01 4.70
CA PRO A 32 8.69 -12.81 5.34
C PRO A 32 8.28 -11.77 4.30
N ASN A 33 7.07 -11.23 4.46
CA ASN A 33 6.54 -10.20 3.57
C ASN A 33 5.60 -9.25 4.33
N ILE A 34 5.48 -8.04 3.81
CA ILE A 34 4.75 -6.96 4.46
C ILE A 34 3.25 -7.25 4.60
N TYR A 35 2.64 -7.97 3.67
CA TYR A 35 1.22 -8.30 3.69
C TYR A 35 0.88 -9.23 4.85
N ALA A 36 1.57 -10.38 4.92
CA ALA A 36 1.42 -11.31 6.03
C ALA A 36 1.75 -10.66 7.37
N TYR A 37 2.78 -9.80 7.40
CA TYR A 37 3.19 -9.13 8.62
C TYR A 37 2.12 -8.14 9.12
N LYS A 38 1.61 -7.24 8.27
CA LYS A 38 0.57 -6.27 8.68
C LYS A 38 -0.76 -6.94 9.01
N GLN A 39 -1.11 -8.04 8.34
CA GLN A 39 -2.25 -8.85 8.75
C GLN A 39 -2.02 -9.46 10.15
N SER A 40 -0.84 -9.99 10.41
CA SER A 40 -0.50 -10.55 11.74
C SER A 40 -0.46 -9.50 12.85
N LEU A 41 -0.07 -8.26 12.53
CA LEU A 41 -0.15 -7.16 13.50
C LEU A 41 -1.61 -6.92 13.96
N VAL A 42 -2.55 -6.90 13.02
CA VAL A 42 -3.98 -6.76 13.37
C VAL A 42 -4.45 -7.95 14.21
N GLU A 43 -4.08 -9.17 13.85
CA GLU A 43 -4.48 -10.37 14.58
C GLU A 43 -3.93 -10.43 16.00
N GLN A 44 -2.70 -9.92 16.22
CA GLN A 44 -2.02 -9.98 17.51
C GLN A 44 -2.21 -8.73 18.37
N GLN A 45 -2.37 -7.56 17.75
CA GLN A 45 -2.37 -6.26 18.42
C GLN A 45 -3.64 -5.44 18.20
N GLY A 46 -4.58 -5.92 17.36
CA GLY A 46 -5.77 -5.16 16.96
C GLY A 46 -6.58 -4.61 18.14
N GLY A 47 -6.71 -5.39 19.23
CA GLY A 47 -7.37 -4.96 20.45
C GLY A 47 -6.72 -3.78 21.18
N ARG A 48 -5.54 -3.30 20.74
CA ARG A 48 -4.82 -2.15 21.30
C ARG A 48 -4.72 -0.98 20.34
N MET A 49 -5.07 -1.20 19.07
CA MET A 49 -4.97 -0.18 18.03
C MET A 49 -6.06 0.87 18.22
N LYS A 50 -5.66 2.08 18.60
CA LYS A 50 -6.55 3.24 18.67
C LYS A 50 -6.55 4.05 17.39
N HIS A 51 -5.38 4.14 16.76
CA HIS A 51 -5.21 4.86 15.52
C HIS A 51 -4.52 3.93 14.51
N ILE A 52 -5.00 3.94 13.27
CA ILE A 52 -4.34 3.22 12.17
C ILE A 52 -4.05 4.17 11.01
N ILE A 53 -2.97 3.90 10.31
CA ILE A 53 -2.60 4.59 9.07
C ILE A 53 -2.89 3.63 7.93
N LEU A 54 -3.68 4.07 6.95
CA LEU A 54 -4.02 3.31 5.74
C LEU A 54 -3.61 4.09 4.49
N GLY A 55 -3.45 3.41 3.38
CA GLY A 55 -3.08 3.96 2.09
C GLY A 55 -1.89 3.25 1.44
N SER A 56 -1.26 3.91 0.49
CA SER A 56 -0.16 3.38 -0.31
C SER A 56 1.23 3.76 0.25
N SER A 57 2.27 3.60 -0.58
CA SER A 57 3.67 3.93 -0.25
C SER A 57 3.87 5.32 0.32
N VAL A 58 3.09 6.29 -0.11
CA VAL A 58 3.23 7.70 0.33
C VAL A 58 3.02 7.89 1.83
N VAL A 59 2.35 6.98 2.51
CA VAL A 59 2.17 6.98 3.97
C VAL A 59 2.77 5.76 4.66
N ASP A 60 2.99 4.66 3.95
CA ASP A 60 3.70 3.48 4.47
C ASP A 60 5.11 3.86 4.94
N TRP A 61 5.79 4.74 4.20
CA TRP A 61 7.17 5.16 4.48
C TRP A 61 7.26 6.49 5.23
N SER A 62 6.24 7.33 5.17
CA SER A 62 6.30 8.70 5.66
C SER A 62 5.55 8.95 6.96
N ARG A 63 4.89 7.96 7.51
CA ARG A 63 4.09 8.12 8.74
C ARG A 63 4.65 7.30 9.88
N ASN A 64 5.38 7.96 10.77
CA ASN A 64 5.92 7.30 11.96
C ASN A 64 4.84 7.20 13.05
N PRO A 65 4.32 6.00 13.35
CA PRO A 65 3.27 5.80 14.33
C PRO A 65 3.64 6.31 15.72
N ARG A 66 4.92 6.20 16.11
CA ARG A 66 5.41 6.64 17.43
C ARG A 66 5.29 8.14 17.66
N ILE A 67 5.26 8.93 16.59
CA ILE A 67 5.19 10.38 16.66
C ILE A 67 3.73 10.86 16.69
N ILE A 68 2.85 10.15 15.94
CA ILE A 68 1.46 10.59 15.78
C ILE A 68 0.70 10.53 17.10
N ALA A 69 0.52 9.34 17.65
CA ALA A 69 -0.16 9.16 18.94
C ALA A 69 0.16 7.80 19.54
N ASP A 70 -0.15 7.61 20.82
CA ASP A 70 -0.07 6.32 21.47
C ASP A 70 -1.02 5.32 20.82
N SER A 71 -0.57 4.06 20.75
CA SER A 71 -1.37 2.99 20.15
C SER A 71 -1.72 3.21 18.66
N THR A 72 -0.85 3.92 17.94
CA THR A 72 -0.92 4.09 16.48
C THR A 72 -0.13 2.99 15.77
N TYR A 73 -0.68 2.46 14.68
CA TYR A 73 -0.04 1.44 13.84
C TYR A 73 -0.12 1.83 12.36
N ASN A 74 0.98 1.64 11.64
CA ASN A 74 1.00 1.87 10.19
C ASN A 74 0.65 0.56 9.45
N LEU A 75 -0.56 0.50 8.91
CA LEU A 75 -1.09 -0.63 8.16
C LEU A 75 -1.16 -0.35 6.65
N ALA A 76 -0.64 0.80 6.21
CA ALA A 76 -0.50 1.12 4.79
C ALA A 76 0.54 0.20 4.12
N ILE A 77 0.37 -0.12 2.84
CA ILE A 77 1.28 -0.96 2.08
C ILE A 77 1.58 -0.30 0.74
N ALA A 78 2.84 -0.27 0.33
CA ALA A 78 3.23 0.22 -0.98
C ALA A 78 2.45 -0.47 -2.11
N GLY A 79 1.79 0.32 -2.98
CA GLY A 79 0.92 -0.20 -4.04
C GLY A 79 -0.47 -0.64 -3.57
N GLN A 80 -0.85 -0.40 -2.32
CA GLN A 80 -2.21 -0.64 -1.84
C GLN A 80 -3.08 0.58 -2.14
N TRP A 81 -3.98 0.42 -3.13
CA TRP A 81 -4.90 1.47 -3.52
C TRP A 81 -6.23 1.38 -2.74
N TYR A 82 -7.20 2.21 -3.08
CA TYR A 82 -8.43 2.39 -2.32
C TYR A 82 -9.27 1.11 -2.19
N ARG A 83 -9.32 0.28 -3.24
CA ARG A 83 -10.04 -1.00 -3.23
C ARG A 83 -9.58 -1.92 -2.09
N TYR A 84 -8.26 -2.13 -1.98
CA TYR A 84 -7.72 -3.02 -0.97
C TYR A 84 -7.65 -2.38 0.42
N SER A 85 -7.48 -1.07 0.50
CA SER A 85 -7.54 -0.35 1.77
C SER A 85 -8.92 -0.47 2.41
N LEU A 86 -9.99 -0.29 1.62
CA LEU A 86 -11.38 -0.50 2.07
C LEU A 86 -11.64 -1.96 2.46
N ALA A 87 -11.30 -2.91 1.56
CA ALA A 87 -11.51 -4.34 1.82
C ALA A 87 -10.72 -4.85 3.04
N PHE A 88 -9.52 -4.30 3.28
CA PHE A 88 -8.73 -4.61 4.47
C PHE A 88 -9.41 -4.12 5.75
N LEU A 89 -9.94 -2.90 5.75
CA LEU A 89 -10.67 -2.36 6.89
C LEU A 89 -11.95 -3.16 7.15
N GLU A 90 -12.79 -3.37 6.13
CA GLU A 90 -14.05 -4.12 6.26
C GLU A 90 -13.81 -5.53 6.84
N LYS A 91 -12.76 -6.22 6.39
CA LYS A 91 -12.41 -7.56 6.88
C LYS A 91 -11.95 -7.59 8.33
N ASN A 92 -11.26 -6.56 8.79
CA ASN A 92 -10.58 -6.59 10.08
C ASN A 92 -11.21 -5.70 11.15
N LEU A 93 -12.30 -5.03 10.86
CA LEU A 93 -12.92 -4.05 11.75
C LEU A 93 -13.35 -4.66 13.09
N ASP A 94 -13.85 -5.88 13.09
CA ASP A 94 -14.22 -6.65 14.28
C ASP A 94 -13.04 -6.97 15.21
N LYS A 95 -11.81 -6.95 14.67
CA LYS A 95 -10.55 -7.15 15.41
C LYS A 95 -9.97 -5.86 15.99
N LEU A 96 -10.60 -4.72 15.72
CA LEU A 96 -10.15 -3.37 16.08
C LEU A 96 -11.13 -2.68 17.05
N PRO A 97 -11.51 -3.30 18.19
CA PRO A 97 -12.56 -2.80 19.06
C PRO A 97 -12.20 -1.48 19.79
N CYS A 98 -10.93 -1.07 19.78
CA CYS A 98 -10.45 0.17 20.37
C CYS A 98 -10.15 1.26 19.34
N LEU A 99 -10.49 1.01 18.06
CA LEU A 99 -10.18 1.96 16.98
C LEU A 99 -11.01 3.24 17.15
N ASP A 100 -10.32 4.39 17.16
CA ASP A 100 -10.92 5.72 17.28
C ASP A 100 -10.71 6.53 16.00
N CYS A 101 -9.56 6.37 15.32
CA CYS A 101 -9.18 7.23 14.21
C CYS A 101 -8.43 6.48 13.11
N ILE A 102 -8.72 6.83 11.87
CA ILE A 102 -8.01 6.38 10.68
C ILE A 102 -7.36 7.58 9.99
N VAL A 103 -6.03 7.54 9.83
CA VAL A 103 -5.31 8.50 8.98
C VAL A 103 -5.09 7.85 7.62
N PHE A 104 -5.75 8.38 6.60
CA PHE A 104 -5.72 7.81 5.25
C PHE A 104 -4.88 8.67 4.30
N GLY A 105 -3.84 8.06 3.70
CA GLY A 105 -2.99 8.73 2.72
C GLY A 105 -3.52 8.59 1.30
N ALA A 106 -3.83 9.71 0.69
CA ALA A 106 -4.13 9.81 -0.74
C ALA A 106 -2.94 10.40 -1.49
N CYS A 107 -2.85 10.18 -2.79
CA CYS A 107 -1.83 10.79 -3.63
C CYS A 107 -2.39 11.18 -5.01
N TYR A 108 -1.60 11.95 -5.74
CA TYR A 108 -1.96 12.55 -7.02
C TYR A 108 -2.65 11.60 -8.01
N HIS A 109 -2.14 10.39 -8.13
CA HIS A 109 -2.61 9.41 -9.12
C HIS A 109 -3.57 8.35 -8.56
N SER A 110 -3.79 8.31 -7.26
CA SER A 110 -4.49 7.19 -6.60
C SER A 110 -5.95 7.02 -7.04
N PHE A 111 -6.60 8.10 -7.49
CA PHE A 111 -7.95 8.00 -8.04
C PHE A 111 -8.02 7.28 -9.40
N TRP A 112 -6.90 7.22 -10.12
CA TRP A 112 -6.78 6.54 -11.42
C TRP A 112 -5.99 5.23 -11.36
N CYS A 113 -5.66 4.75 -10.16
CA CYS A 113 -5.03 3.47 -9.96
C CYS A 113 -6.05 2.40 -9.59
N ASP A 114 -5.82 1.20 -10.08
CA ASP A 114 -6.60 0.01 -9.74
C ASP A 114 -5.66 -1.10 -9.27
N ASP A 115 -6.16 -1.93 -8.35
CA ASP A 115 -5.47 -3.12 -7.87
C ASP A 115 -5.83 -4.36 -8.73
N SER A 116 -6.00 -4.15 -10.04
CA SER A 116 -6.27 -5.25 -10.96
C SER A 116 -4.99 -6.06 -11.25
N PRO A 117 -5.11 -7.35 -11.60
CA PRO A 117 -3.96 -8.18 -11.96
C PRO A 117 -3.16 -7.63 -13.13
N GLU A 118 -3.82 -6.90 -14.03
CA GLU A 118 -3.22 -6.30 -15.20
C GLU A 118 -2.29 -5.14 -14.85
N GLN A 119 -2.59 -4.40 -13.78
CA GLN A 119 -1.78 -3.28 -13.32
C GLN A 119 -0.66 -3.71 -12.36
N ASP A 120 -0.97 -4.53 -11.37
CA ASP A 120 0.03 -5.06 -10.42
C ASP A 120 -0.31 -6.48 -9.95
N ILE A 121 0.12 -7.46 -10.71
CA ILE A 121 -0.07 -8.88 -10.41
C ILE A 121 0.54 -9.27 -9.04
N ARG A 122 1.61 -8.62 -8.60
CA ARG A 122 2.27 -8.94 -7.33
C ARG A 122 1.43 -8.46 -6.15
N SER A 123 0.92 -7.23 -6.22
CA SER A 123 0.02 -6.68 -5.20
C SER A 123 -1.26 -7.51 -5.10
N PHE A 124 -1.88 -7.79 -6.24
CA PHE A 124 -3.08 -8.62 -6.34
C PHE A 124 -2.90 -9.99 -5.65
N VAL A 125 -1.86 -10.75 -6.05
CA VAL A 125 -1.60 -12.09 -5.47
C VAL A 125 -1.29 -12.00 -3.99
N SER A 126 -0.53 -10.99 -3.56
CA SER A 126 -0.13 -10.85 -2.16
C SER A 126 -1.31 -10.53 -1.25
N HIS A 127 -2.22 -9.64 -1.66
CA HIS A 127 -3.45 -9.38 -0.93
C HIS A 127 -4.32 -10.63 -0.84
N ARG A 128 -4.41 -11.40 -1.93
CA ARG A 128 -5.20 -12.62 -1.97
C ARG A 128 -4.63 -13.73 -1.09
N VAL A 129 -3.34 -14.00 -1.22
CA VAL A 129 -2.66 -15.13 -0.55
C VAL A 129 -2.44 -14.88 0.93
N TYR A 130 -2.08 -13.65 1.31
CA TYR A 130 -1.63 -13.34 2.67
C TYR A 130 -2.66 -12.59 3.51
N MET A 131 -3.57 -11.86 2.88
CA MET A 131 -4.59 -11.11 3.58
C MET A 131 -6.00 -11.66 3.34
N ASP A 132 -6.17 -12.58 2.38
CA ASP A 132 -7.46 -13.14 1.95
C ASP A 132 -8.49 -12.05 1.65
N ILE A 133 -8.08 -11.04 0.91
CA ILE A 133 -8.93 -9.95 0.40
C ILE A 133 -8.82 -9.88 -1.12
N GLY A 134 -9.83 -9.27 -1.74
CA GLY A 134 -9.97 -9.21 -3.19
C GLY A 134 -10.71 -10.40 -3.78
N HIS A 135 -11.37 -10.17 -4.91
CA HIS A 135 -12.08 -11.21 -5.65
C HIS A 135 -11.16 -11.74 -6.75
N ALA A 136 -11.07 -13.07 -6.84
CA ALA A 136 -10.38 -13.74 -7.92
C ALA A 136 -11.08 -15.02 -8.29
N ASP A 137 -11.28 -15.25 -9.57
CA ASP A 137 -11.87 -16.47 -10.08
C ASP A 137 -10.79 -17.57 -10.13
N GLY A 138 -11.17 -18.73 -9.59
CA GLY A 138 -10.39 -19.95 -9.71
C GLY A 138 -9.30 -20.17 -8.64
N LEU A 139 -8.96 -21.45 -8.44
CA LEU A 139 -7.99 -21.90 -7.44
C LEU A 139 -6.56 -21.42 -7.70
N LEU A 140 -6.22 -21.14 -8.94
CA LEU A 140 -4.85 -20.71 -9.31
C LEU A 140 -4.50 -19.35 -8.74
N SER A 141 -5.47 -18.46 -8.54
CA SER A 141 -5.27 -17.15 -7.94
C SER A 141 -4.80 -17.20 -6.48
N TYR A 142 -4.90 -18.35 -5.83
CA TYR A 142 -4.37 -18.59 -4.49
C TYR A 142 -2.92 -19.12 -4.50
N SER A 143 -2.30 -19.32 -5.65
CA SER A 143 -0.92 -19.75 -5.76
C SER A 143 -0.03 -18.59 -6.20
N GLU A 144 0.88 -18.21 -5.33
CA GLU A 144 1.89 -17.18 -5.65
C GLU A 144 2.80 -17.63 -6.80
N LEU A 145 3.19 -18.89 -6.79
CA LEU A 145 4.06 -19.45 -7.83
C LEU A 145 3.38 -19.48 -9.21
N LEU A 146 2.13 -19.93 -9.27
CA LEU A 146 1.44 -20.12 -10.56
C LEU A 146 0.94 -18.81 -11.15
N THR A 147 0.64 -17.81 -10.32
CA THR A 147 0.11 -16.52 -10.77
C THR A 147 1.22 -15.51 -11.07
N SER A 148 2.31 -15.50 -10.29
CA SER A 148 3.41 -14.53 -10.46
C SER A 148 4.79 -15.19 -10.51
N GLY A 149 4.90 -16.31 -11.19
CA GLY A 149 6.03 -17.26 -11.16
C GLY A 149 7.43 -16.66 -11.13
N SER A 150 7.77 -15.77 -12.08
CA SER A 150 9.12 -15.17 -12.13
C SER A 150 9.41 -14.27 -10.92
N LEU A 151 8.44 -13.49 -10.46
CA LEU A 151 8.56 -12.63 -9.28
C LEU A 151 8.68 -13.47 -8.01
N SER A 152 7.88 -14.53 -7.91
CA SER A 152 7.89 -15.47 -6.79
C SER A 152 9.23 -16.20 -6.69
N LEU A 153 9.77 -16.70 -7.79
CA LEU A 153 11.10 -17.34 -7.82
C LEU A 153 12.22 -16.35 -7.47
N ARG A 154 12.12 -15.08 -7.89
CA ARG A 154 13.06 -14.04 -7.50
C ARG A 154 13.01 -13.76 -6.00
N LYS A 155 11.81 -13.66 -5.42
CA LYS A 155 11.59 -13.51 -3.96
C LYS A 155 12.19 -14.70 -3.20
N TRP A 156 11.90 -15.91 -3.63
CA TRP A 156 12.44 -17.15 -3.07
C TRP A 156 13.98 -17.16 -3.10
N SER A 157 14.57 -16.86 -4.27
CA SER A 157 16.02 -16.79 -4.45
C SER A 157 16.67 -15.72 -3.56
N LYS A 158 16.07 -14.54 -3.46
CA LYS A 158 16.55 -13.46 -2.60
C LYS A 158 16.62 -13.91 -1.14
N TYR A 159 15.61 -14.60 -0.65
CA TYR A 159 15.53 -15.03 0.73
C TYR A 159 16.39 -16.27 1.03
N TYR A 160 16.18 -17.37 0.29
CA TYR A 160 16.82 -18.64 0.60
C TYR A 160 18.26 -18.77 0.10
N LEU A 161 18.60 -18.24 -1.08
CA LEU A 161 19.93 -18.34 -1.65
C LEU A 161 20.82 -17.17 -1.28
N GLN A 162 20.31 -15.92 -1.42
CA GLN A 162 21.12 -14.73 -1.19
C GLN A 162 21.11 -14.30 0.29
N ARG A 163 20.27 -14.91 1.13
CA ARG A 163 20.11 -14.58 2.56
C ARG A 163 19.86 -13.11 2.83
N ARG A 164 19.11 -12.44 1.93
CA ARG A 164 18.76 -11.01 2.04
C ARG A 164 17.40 -10.84 2.67
N PRO A 165 17.19 -9.82 3.50
CA PRO A 165 15.88 -9.50 4.03
C PRO A 165 14.93 -9.11 2.89
N THR A 166 13.67 -9.49 3.05
CA THR A 166 12.59 -9.21 2.09
C THR A 166 11.60 -8.16 2.61
N MET A 167 11.77 -7.74 3.86
CA MET A 167 10.92 -6.77 4.55
C MET A 167 11.77 -5.95 5.53
N HIS A 168 11.41 -4.68 5.75
CA HIS A 168 12.09 -3.75 6.65
C HIS A 168 11.13 -3.04 7.62
N CYS A 169 10.03 -3.68 7.98
CA CYS A 169 8.98 -3.14 8.82
C CYS A 169 9.31 -3.28 10.31
N ASP A 170 9.02 -2.24 11.09
CA ASP A 170 9.16 -2.28 12.55
C ASP A 170 7.89 -2.85 13.24
N SER A 171 7.92 -2.93 14.58
CA SER A 171 6.83 -3.49 15.39
C SER A 171 5.53 -2.70 15.37
N LEU A 172 5.51 -1.49 14.84
CA LEU A 172 4.33 -0.65 14.66
C LEU A 172 3.92 -0.53 13.18
N GLY A 173 4.59 -1.27 12.29
CA GLY A 173 4.26 -1.35 10.88
C GLY A 173 4.92 -0.30 9.98
N LEU A 174 5.82 0.56 10.48
CA LEU A 174 6.57 1.49 9.64
C LEU A 174 7.62 0.75 8.81
N ASP A 175 7.62 0.94 7.50
CA ASP A 175 8.65 0.39 6.62
C ASP A 175 9.84 1.37 6.51
N HIS A 176 11.03 0.92 6.96
CA HIS A 176 12.29 1.64 6.91
C HIS A 176 13.07 1.43 5.60
N GLY A 177 12.44 0.87 4.57
CA GLY A 177 13.05 0.66 3.25
C GLY A 177 13.56 1.94 2.60
N TYR A 178 12.94 3.08 2.89
CA TYR A 178 13.17 4.40 2.33
C TYR A 178 13.85 5.38 3.30
N HIS A 179 14.79 4.89 4.07
CA HIS A 179 15.62 5.70 4.97
C HIS A 179 16.54 6.63 4.15
N SER A 180 16.76 7.88 4.61
CA SER A 180 17.57 8.91 3.92
C SER A 180 18.96 8.42 3.50
N SER A 181 19.61 7.60 4.35
CA SER A 181 20.93 7.01 4.06
C SER A 181 20.96 6.05 2.87
N LYS A 182 19.79 5.62 2.37
CA LYS A 182 19.67 4.74 1.19
C LYS A 182 19.42 5.53 -0.10
N ARG A 183 19.15 6.83 0.01
CA ARG A 183 19.09 7.72 -1.15
C ARG A 183 20.48 7.84 -1.75
N GLY A 184 20.65 7.47 -3.00
CA GLY A 184 21.94 7.60 -3.71
C GLY A 184 22.13 9.01 -4.24
N GLY A 185 23.15 9.73 -3.70
CA GLY A 185 23.60 11.01 -4.25
C GLY A 185 22.82 12.25 -3.81
N GLU A 186 23.33 13.43 -4.21
CA GLU A 186 22.65 14.70 -4.06
C GLU A 186 21.44 14.78 -5.02
N TRP A 187 20.40 15.53 -4.64
CA TRP A 187 19.36 15.92 -5.56
C TRP A 187 20.02 16.67 -6.72
N LYS A 188 20.07 16.02 -7.85
CA LYS A 188 20.36 16.72 -9.10
C LYS A 188 19.12 17.52 -9.46
N THR A 189 19.29 18.63 -10.15
CA THR A 189 18.22 19.52 -10.64
C THR A 189 17.19 18.83 -11.54
N GLU A 190 17.27 17.53 -11.72
CA GLU A 190 16.39 16.69 -12.53
C GLU A 190 15.89 15.55 -11.68
N ILE A 191 14.58 15.45 -11.52
CA ILE A 191 13.94 14.20 -11.12
C ILE A 191 14.36 13.17 -12.17
N PRO A 192 14.77 11.95 -11.80
CA PRO A 192 15.04 10.90 -12.77
C PRO A 192 13.85 10.79 -13.73
N GLU A 193 14.09 10.88 -15.02
CA GLU A 193 13.06 10.80 -16.07
C GLU A 193 12.14 9.61 -15.86
N ASP A 194 12.65 8.52 -15.30
CA ASP A 194 11.93 7.28 -15.00
C ASP A 194 10.82 7.49 -13.95
N ALA A 195 11.05 8.28 -12.92
CA ALA A 195 10.04 8.56 -11.89
C ALA A 195 8.96 9.52 -12.41
N LEU A 196 9.36 10.50 -13.21
CA LEU A 196 8.45 11.38 -13.95
C LEU A 196 7.67 10.62 -15.01
N ALA A 197 8.33 9.80 -15.83
CA ALA A 197 7.70 9.00 -16.87
C ALA A 197 6.68 8.02 -16.30
N GLN A 198 6.97 7.39 -15.17
CA GLN A 198 6.03 6.50 -14.50
C GLN A 198 4.80 7.24 -14.00
N THR A 199 4.97 8.43 -13.45
CA THR A 199 3.85 9.30 -13.03
C THR A 199 3.08 9.86 -14.23
N MET A 200 3.78 10.28 -15.28
CA MET A 200 3.14 10.79 -16.50
C MET A 200 2.43 9.69 -17.30
N SER A 201 2.89 8.44 -17.26
CA SER A 201 2.19 7.31 -17.90
C SER A 201 0.88 6.97 -17.19
N LEU A 202 0.82 7.13 -15.87
CA LEU A 202 -0.42 7.01 -15.09
C LEU A 202 -1.40 8.15 -15.43
N ASP A 203 -0.90 9.35 -15.68
CA ASP A 203 -1.68 10.50 -16.14
C ASP A 203 -2.31 10.31 -17.53
N ALA A 204 -1.61 9.68 -18.45
CA ALA A 204 -2.10 9.46 -19.81
C ALA A 204 -3.27 8.46 -19.88
N SER A 205 -3.47 7.67 -18.84
CA SER A 205 -4.53 6.67 -18.73
C SER A 205 -5.69 7.12 -17.83
N ALA A 206 -5.88 8.44 -17.60
CA ALA A 206 -6.96 8.97 -16.77
C ALA A 206 -8.31 8.41 -17.24
N ASN A 207 -8.78 7.36 -16.55
CA ASN A 207 -10.03 6.68 -16.81
C ASN A 207 -11.10 7.25 -15.89
N GLU A 208 -12.10 7.91 -16.46
CA GLU A 208 -13.21 8.53 -15.72
C GLU A 208 -14.02 7.51 -14.91
N GLU A 209 -14.19 6.31 -15.44
CA GLU A 209 -14.90 5.23 -14.74
C GLU A 209 -14.11 4.81 -13.48
N LEU A 210 -12.80 4.76 -13.56
CA LEU A 210 -11.96 4.41 -12.43
C LEU A 210 -11.92 5.54 -11.38
N PHE A 211 -11.88 6.80 -11.82
CA PHE A 211 -12.01 7.94 -10.92
C PHE A 211 -13.33 7.89 -10.15
N ALA A 212 -14.44 7.64 -10.85
CA ALA A 212 -15.76 7.52 -10.23
C ALA A 212 -15.83 6.33 -9.26
N ALA A 213 -15.32 5.17 -9.66
CA ALA A 213 -15.27 3.98 -8.81
C ALA A 213 -14.43 4.18 -7.54
N ASN A 214 -13.29 4.86 -7.65
CA ASN A 214 -12.44 5.17 -6.51
C ASN A 214 -13.04 6.25 -5.61
N SER A 215 -13.72 7.24 -6.17
CA SER A 215 -14.49 8.21 -5.40
C SER A 215 -15.60 7.53 -4.58
N GLU A 216 -16.29 6.55 -5.16
CA GLU A 216 -17.33 5.78 -4.45
C GLU A 216 -16.72 4.90 -3.34
N ARG A 217 -15.54 4.30 -3.56
CA ARG A 217 -14.82 3.55 -2.53
C ARG A 217 -14.46 4.41 -1.32
N LEU A 218 -14.01 5.65 -1.56
CA LEU A 218 -13.71 6.59 -0.46
C LEU A 218 -14.99 7.08 0.24
N ASN A 219 -16.08 7.27 -0.51
CA ASN A 219 -17.38 7.57 0.08
C ASN A 219 -17.87 6.40 0.96
N ARG A 220 -17.72 5.16 0.51
CA ARG A 220 -18.03 3.97 1.31
C ARG A 220 -17.14 3.85 2.55
N LEU A 221 -15.87 4.24 2.47
CA LEU A 221 -14.98 4.31 3.63
C LEU A 221 -15.47 5.34 4.64
N ALA A 222 -15.88 6.53 4.20
CA ALA A 222 -16.43 7.57 5.06
C ALA A 222 -17.75 7.12 5.72
N GLU A 223 -18.66 6.52 4.95
CA GLU A 223 -19.89 5.94 5.47
C GLU A 223 -19.63 4.89 6.56
N LEU A 224 -18.66 3.99 6.33
CA LEU A 224 -18.28 2.98 7.31
C LEU A 224 -17.74 3.62 8.60
N CYS A 225 -16.91 4.65 8.48
CA CYS A 225 -16.38 5.38 9.62
C CYS A 225 -17.50 6.08 10.41
N GLU A 226 -18.43 6.74 9.73
CA GLU A 226 -19.59 7.38 10.38
C GLU A 226 -20.44 6.36 11.14
N GLN A 227 -20.75 5.21 10.52
CA GLN A 227 -21.54 4.14 11.15
C GLN A 227 -20.87 3.54 12.40
N GLN A 228 -19.54 3.55 12.43
CA GLN A 228 -18.73 3.01 13.53
C GLN A 228 -18.31 4.07 14.56
N GLY A 229 -18.65 5.35 14.34
CA GLY A 229 -18.22 6.46 15.19
C GLY A 229 -16.71 6.71 15.13
N LEU A 230 -16.06 6.40 14.00
CA LEU A 230 -14.62 6.56 13.79
C LEU A 230 -14.32 7.90 13.14
N ARG A 231 -13.26 8.56 13.57
CA ARG A 231 -12.69 9.74 12.91
C ARG A 231 -11.87 9.31 11.69
N LEU A 232 -12.10 9.93 10.54
CA LEU A 232 -11.38 9.67 9.29
C LEU A 232 -10.64 10.91 8.82
N ILE A 233 -9.34 10.87 8.77
CA ILE A 233 -8.48 11.98 8.36
C ILE A 233 -7.83 11.65 7.02
N PHE A 234 -8.27 12.31 5.96
CA PHE A 234 -7.57 12.25 4.67
C PHE A 234 -6.41 13.25 4.62
N VAL A 235 -5.27 12.78 4.15
CA VAL A 235 -4.10 13.62 3.93
C VAL A 235 -3.50 13.34 2.56
N ILE A 236 -3.09 14.39 1.85
CA ILE A 236 -2.19 14.28 0.71
C ILE A 236 -0.79 14.65 1.22
N PRO A 237 0.17 13.71 1.25
CA PRO A 237 1.53 13.99 1.70
C PRO A 237 2.25 14.99 0.79
N PRO A 238 3.30 15.65 1.32
CA PRO A 238 4.17 16.51 0.52
C PRO A 238 4.83 15.75 -0.62
N VAL A 239 4.94 16.42 -1.76
CA VAL A 239 5.73 15.98 -2.90
C VAL A 239 6.86 16.99 -3.17
N HIS A 240 7.94 16.52 -3.79
CA HIS A 240 9.06 17.39 -4.13
C HIS A 240 8.62 18.52 -5.09
N PRO A 241 9.11 19.76 -4.96
CA PRO A 241 8.73 20.87 -5.83
C PRO A 241 8.82 20.56 -7.33
N LEU A 242 9.88 19.89 -7.76
CA LEU A 242 10.04 19.47 -9.16
C LEU A 242 8.93 18.50 -9.62
N TYR A 243 8.46 17.58 -8.73
CA TYR A 243 7.35 16.70 -9.05
C TYR A 243 6.05 17.50 -9.19
N TRP A 244 5.81 18.44 -8.29
CA TRP A 244 4.66 19.35 -8.34
C TRP A 244 4.62 20.16 -9.65
N GLU A 245 5.74 20.77 -10.02
CA GLU A 245 5.87 21.60 -11.22
C GLU A 245 5.61 20.82 -12.52
N HIS A 246 6.02 19.55 -12.59
CA HIS A 246 5.84 18.70 -13.77
C HIS A 246 4.51 17.92 -13.78
N SER A 247 3.75 17.95 -12.71
CA SER A 247 2.46 17.27 -12.63
C SER A 247 1.32 18.15 -13.15
N LYS A 248 0.19 17.53 -13.53
CA LYS A 248 -0.96 18.25 -14.09
C LYS A 248 -1.80 18.90 -13.00
N GLN A 249 -1.80 20.22 -12.94
CA GLN A 249 -2.56 20.97 -11.95
C GLN A 249 -4.07 20.65 -11.99
N ALA A 250 -4.63 20.38 -13.16
CA ALA A 250 -6.04 19.99 -13.29
C ALA A 250 -6.37 18.68 -12.53
N GLN A 251 -5.43 17.73 -12.49
CA GLN A 251 -5.62 16.48 -11.73
C GLN A 251 -5.49 16.71 -10.22
N TRP A 252 -4.52 17.52 -9.79
CA TRP A 252 -4.43 17.97 -8.39
C TRP A 252 -5.73 18.59 -7.92
N ASN A 253 -6.28 19.52 -8.70
CA ASN A 253 -7.54 20.19 -8.38
C ASN A 253 -8.72 19.21 -8.29
N ARG A 254 -8.76 18.17 -9.10
CA ARG A 254 -9.80 17.13 -9.05
C ARG A 254 -9.68 16.26 -7.79
N VAL A 255 -8.48 15.83 -7.45
CA VAL A 255 -8.22 15.05 -6.22
C VAL A 255 -8.58 15.86 -4.99
N ASP A 256 -8.11 17.11 -4.95
CA ASP A 256 -8.38 18.05 -3.87
C ASP A 256 -9.89 18.29 -3.69
N ALA A 257 -10.59 18.58 -4.78
CA ALA A 257 -12.04 18.77 -4.78
C ALA A 257 -12.82 17.53 -4.30
N ALA A 258 -12.39 16.34 -4.73
CA ALA A 258 -13.05 15.09 -4.32
C ALA A 258 -12.89 14.81 -2.80
N LEU A 259 -11.71 15.05 -2.25
CA LEU A 259 -11.47 14.84 -0.81
C LEU A 259 -12.10 15.95 0.04
N ALA A 260 -12.08 17.20 -0.43
CA ALA A 260 -12.77 18.30 0.23
C ALA A 260 -14.29 18.11 0.26
N ASP A 261 -14.88 17.59 -0.81
CA ASP A 261 -16.30 17.25 -0.89
C ASP A 261 -16.69 16.15 0.13
N LEU A 262 -15.84 15.14 0.33
CA LEU A 262 -16.06 14.14 1.36
C LEU A 262 -16.07 14.78 2.78
N ALA A 263 -15.12 15.67 3.06
CA ALA A 263 -15.04 16.37 4.34
C ALA A 263 -16.21 17.35 4.56
N MET A 264 -16.85 17.83 3.50
CA MET A 264 -18.07 18.64 3.62
C MET A 264 -19.33 17.79 3.85
N ARG A 265 -19.36 16.56 3.36
CA ARG A 265 -20.53 15.67 3.41
C ARG A 265 -20.61 14.81 4.68
N TRP A 266 -19.49 14.50 5.29
CA TRP A 266 -19.40 13.57 6.41
C TRP A 266 -18.77 14.25 7.63
N ASP A 267 -19.50 14.33 8.75
CA ASP A 267 -19.01 14.97 9.98
C ASP A 267 -17.79 14.27 10.57
N CYS A 268 -17.64 12.96 10.32
CA CYS A 268 -16.49 12.16 10.77
C CYS A 268 -15.23 12.39 9.93
N VAL A 269 -15.30 13.12 8.80
CA VAL A 269 -14.20 13.27 7.84
C VAL A 269 -13.51 14.61 7.97
N GLU A 270 -12.20 14.59 8.11
CA GLU A 270 -11.31 15.75 8.01
C GLU A 270 -10.36 15.59 6.84
N TYR A 271 -9.96 16.68 6.21
CA TYR A 271 -9.06 16.66 5.07
C TYR A 271 -8.04 17.78 5.10
N ARG A 272 -6.80 17.47 4.73
CA ARG A 272 -5.77 18.48 4.46
C ARG A 272 -4.81 18.05 3.35
N ASN A 273 -4.53 19.00 2.45
CA ASN A 273 -3.58 18.83 1.36
C ASN A 273 -2.23 19.47 1.72
N TYR A 274 -1.17 18.66 1.76
CA TYR A 274 0.19 19.11 2.02
C TYR A 274 1.10 18.97 0.78
N ALA A 275 0.55 18.66 -0.39
CA ALA A 275 1.35 18.35 -1.57
C ALA A 275 2.39 19.42 -1.91
N HIS A 276 2.05 20.70 -1.75
CA HIS A 276 2.94 21.85 -2.00
C HIS A 276 3.22 22.64 -0.72
N ASP A 277 3.60 21.95 0.36
CA ASP A 277 3.90 22.58 1.64
C ASP A 277 5.36 23.06 1.69
N ALA A 278 5.54 24.38 1.76
CA ALA A 278 6.85 25.04 1.75
C ALA A 278 7.77 24.72 2.96
N ARG A 279 7.24 24.02 3.97
CA ARG A 279 8.04 23.53 5.10
C ARG A 279 8.99 22.41 4.71
N PHE A 280 8.76 21.71 3.57
CA PHE A 280 9.56 20.58 3.13
C PHE A 280 10.64 21.00 2.13
N VAL A 281 11.84 20.48 2.33
CA VAL A 281 13.04 20.75 1.55
C VAL A 281 13.61 19.46 0.97
N ASP A 282 14.57 19.53 0.06
CA ASP A 282 15.17 18.40 -0.65
C ASP A 282 15.55 17.22 0.25
N ASP A 283 16.12 17.50 1.43
CA ASP A 283 16.54 16.46 2.39
C ASP A 283 15.39 15.69 3.04
N ASP A 284 14.17 16.20 2.97
CA ASP A 284 12.99 15.52 3.46
C ASP A 284 12.49 14.41 2.52
N PHE A 285 12.91 14.45 1.25
CA PHE A 285 12.40 13.54 0.23
C PHE A 285 13.37 12.38 -0.04
N PHE A 286 12.81 11.23 -0.38
CA PHE A 286 13.55 10.08 -0.90
C PHE A 286 13.60 10.12 -2.43
N ASP A 287 12.47 10.44 -3.05
CA ASP A 287 12.29 10.66 -4.49
C ASP A 287 11.21 11.73 -4.72
N GLY A 288 10.73 11.89 -5.96
CA GLY A 288 9.81 12.98 -6.32
C GLY A 288 8.48 12.99 -5.55
N ASN A 289 7.94 11.84 -5.19
CA ASN A 289 6.64 11.73 -4.55
C ASN A 289 6.64 11.02 -3.19
N HIS A 290 7.82 10.70 -2.67
CA HIS A 290 7.95 10.06 -1.37
C HIS A 290 8.89 10.83 -0.44
N LEU A 291 8.44 11.06 0.77
CA LEU A 291 9.30 11.47 1.87
C LEU A 291 10.21 10.30 2.28
N ASN A 292 11.43 10.60 2.76
CA ASN A 292 12.20 9.57 3.44
C ASN A 292 11.61 9.26 4.83
N SER A 293 11.83 8.05 5.32
CA SER A 293 11.14 7.55 6.52
C SER A 293 11.65 8.14 7.83
N ASP A 294 12.85 8.68 7.85
CA ASP A 294 13.53 9.17 9.07
C ASP A 294 13.46 10.68 9.27
N VAL A 295 13.65 11.50 8.24
CA VAL A 295 13.65 12.96 8.34
C VAL A 295 12.30 13.54 7.93
N GLY A 296 11.96 13.46 6.64
CA GLY A 296 10.73 14.01 6.09
C GLY A 296 9.47 13.34 6.66
N GLY A 297 9.50 12.03 6.82
CA GLY A 297 8.41 11.26 7.40
C GLY A 297 8.18 11.58 8.88
N ALA A 298 9.26 11.77 9.66
CA ALA A 298 9.16 12.19 11.06
C ALA A 298 8.56 13.60 11.16
N LYS A 299 9.06 14.54 10.35
CA LYS A 299 8.55 15.92 10.26
C LYS A 299 7.07 15.95 9.87
N PHE A 300 6.68 15.20 8.86
CA PHE A 300 5.29 15.13 8.42
C PHE A 300 4.38 14.52 9.49
N SER A 301 4.85 13.52 10.23
CA SER A 301 4.09 12.94 11.34
C SER A 301 3.82 13.93 12.46
N LEU A 302 4.80 14.78 12.80
CA LEU A 302 4.61 15.88 13.77
C LEU A 302 3.58 16.89 13.28
N ILE A 303 3.69 17.32 12.03
CA ILE A 303 2.74 18.29 11.44
C ILE A 303 1.32 17.76 11.48
N VAL A 304 1.10 16.51 11.11
CA VAL A 304 -0.25 15.90 11.14
C VAL A 304 -0.76 15.74 12.56
N LYS A 305 0.10 15.35 13.50
CA LYS A 305 -0.26 15.32 14.92
C LYS A 305 -0.78 16.67 15.40
N GLU A 306 -0.04 17.74 15.13
CA GLU A 306 -0.40 19.11 15.56
C GLU A 306 -1.67 19.60 14.86
N ASP A 307 -1.76 19.42 13.56
CA ASP A 307 -2.85 19.93 12.73
C ASP A 307 -4.21 19.26 13.02
N PHE A 308 -4.20 18.01 13.48
CA PHE A 308 -5.41 17.25 13.79
C PHE A 308 -5.59 16.94 15.29
N GLY A 309 -4.68 17.39 16.15
CA GLY A 309 -4.77 17.18 17.60
C GLY A 309 -4.72 15.69 18.00
N LEU A 310 -3.85 14.91 17.39
CA LEU A 310 -3.66 13.47 17.64
C LEU A 310 -2.72 13.19 18.82
#